data_84e24bf478cfbfbae53ec3ccf8f0c77e
#
_entry.id   84e24bf478cfbfbae53ec3ccf8f0c77e
#
_cell.length_a   1.000
_cell.length_b   1.000
_cell.length_c   1.000
_cell.angle_alpha   90.00
_cell.angle_beta   90.00
_cell.angle_gamma   90.00
#
_symmetry.space_group_name_H-M   'P 1'
#
loop_
_entity.id
_entity.type
_entity.pdbx_description
1 polymer ?
#
loop_
_entity_poly.entity_id
_entity_poly.type
_entity_poly.pdbx_seq_one_letter_code
_entity_poly.pdbx_strand_id
1 'polypeptide(L)'
;MFMPGALLVGCDAGTLNMPKIKGSHTAMKSGIIAAETINEHLKENKDLSIYEEKFKNSWLHKELYEARNVKPSFSWGLILGIIFTGIDQILFRGKLPFTLKHKHADHETLKPANQMPKIDYPKYDNVITFDKTSSVYLTGTNHAENQPVHLKLKDPDLPINYTLEKFDEPAQRYCPAGVYEVQKENDVNKFVINSQNCIHCKTCLLYTSPSPRDS
;
A
#
# COMPACT_ATOMS: atom_id res chain seq x y z
N MET A 1 -11.47 -10.29 9.87
CA MET A 1 -11.50 -8.83 10.05
C MET A 1 -11.63 -8.41 11.52
N PHE A 2 -11.55 -9.35 12.44
CA PHE A 2 -11.57 -9.12 13.88
C PHE A 2 -10.42 -9.86 14.58
N MET A 3 -10.08 -9.40 15.76
CA MET A 3 -9.19 -10.06 16.71
C MET A 3 -9.65 -9.69 18.14
N PRO A 4 -9.21 -10.40 19.18
CA PRO A 4 -9.58 -10.03 20.54
C PRO A 4 -9.22 -8.57 20.84
N GLY A 5 -10.27 -7.77 21.17
CA GLY A 5 -10.13 -6.34 21.47
C GLY A 5 -9.99 -5.39 20.28
N ALA A 6 -10.05 -5.87 19.01
CA ALA A 6 -9.90 -5.01 17.84
C ALA A 6 -10.72 -5.45 16.62
N LEU A 7 -11.14 -4.47 15.80
CA LEU A 7 -11.80 -4.66 14.51
C LEU A 7 -11.09 -3.88 13.42
N LEU A 8 -10.92 -4.46 12.23
CA LEU A 8 -10.43 -3.77 11.04
C LEU A 8 -11.61 -3.21 10.24
N VAL A 9 -11.55 -1.93 9.91
CA VAL A 9 -12.59 -1.20 9.16
C VAL A 9 -12.00 -0.37 8.04
N GLY A 10 -12.81 -0.01 7.06
CA GLY A 10 -12.41 0.89 5.98
C GLY A 10 -11.47 0.27 4.96
N CYS A 11 -10.73 1.13 4.28
CA CYS A 11 -9.84 0.69 3.18
C CYS A 11 -8.72 -0.24 3.66
N ASP A 12 -8.24 -0.09 4.89
CA ASP A 12 -7.24 -0.98 5.49
C ASP A 12 -7.77 -2.41 5.69
N ALA A 13 -9.10 -2.56 5.83
CA ALA A 13 -9.77 -3.86 5.83
C ALA A 13 -10.12 -4.37 4.42
N GLY A 14 -9.64 -3.72 3.36
CA GLY A 14 -9.88 -4.12 1.98
C GLY A 14 -11.26 -3.73 1.44
N THR A 15 -11.94 -2.72 1.99
CA THR A 15 -13.29 -2.34 1.56
C THR A 15 -13.32 -1.39 0.35
N LEU A 16 -12.19 -1.09 -0.28
CA LEU A 16 -12.15 -0.28 -1.49
C LEU A 16 -12.79 -1.02 -2.67
N ASN A 17 -13.84 -0.43 -3.27
CA ASN A 17 -14.36 -0.92 -4.55
C ASN A 17 -13.44 -0.43 -5.68
N MET A 18 -12.48 -1.26 -6.07
CA MET A 18 -11.43 -0.93 -7.03
C MET A 18 -11.98 -0.53 -8.41
N PRO A 19 -12.93 -1.25 -9.03
CA PRO A 19 -13.48 -0.86 -10.33
C PRO A 19 -14.16 0.51 -10.34
N LYS A 20 -14.79 0.88 -9.24
CA LYS A 20 -15.44 2.19 -9.10
C LYS A 20 -14.47 3.29 -8.65
N ILE A 21 -13.27 2.92 -8.19
CA ILE A 21 -12.30 3.83 -7.53
C ILE A 21 -12.98 4.60 -6.39
N LYS A 22 -13.86 3.93 -5.64
CA LYS A 22 -14.64 4.51 -4.55
C LYS A 22 -14.56 3.64 -3.30
N GLY A 23 -14.12 4.23 -2.19
CA GLY A 23 -13.98 3.57 -0.91
C GLY A 23 -14.72 4.25 0.23
N SER A 24 -15.13 5.53 0.09
CA SER A 24 -15.72 6.29 1.20
C SER A 24 -17.03 5.66 1.71
N HIS A 25 -17.96 5.32 0.82
CA HIS A 25 -19.25 4.73 1.19
C HIS A 25 -19.09 3.33 1.82
N THR A 26 -18.15 2.55 1.32
CA THR A 26 -17.86 1.21 1.84
C THR A 26 -17.12 1.28 3.18
N ALA A 27 -16.18 2.20 3.32
CA ALA A 27 -15.49 2.47 4.58
C ALA A 27 -16.47 2.93 5.67
N MET A 28 -17.36 3.87 5.35
CA MET A 28 -18.41 4.33 6.27
C MET A 28 -19.33 3.19 6.70
N LYS A 29 -19.77 2.34 5.75
CA LYS A 29 -20.63 1.19 6.10
C LYS A 29 -19.92 0.19 6.98
N SER A 30 -18.64 -0.10 6.73
CA SER A 30 -17.86 -0.99 7.58
C SER A 30 -17.71 -0.42 9.01
N GLY A 31 -17.52 0.89 9.14
CA GLY A 31 -17.47 1.58 10.42
C GLY A 31 -18.81 1.51 11.19
N ILE A 32 -19.95 1.65 10.49
CA ILE A 32 -21.27 1.49 11.10
C ILE A 32 -21.45 0.06 11.65
N ILE A 33 -21.13 -0.96 10.84
CA ILE A 33 -21.23 -2.36 11.27
C ILE A 33 -20.33 -2.63 12.49
N ALA A 34 -19.11 -2.06 12.50
CA ALA A 34 -18.20 -2.19 13.63
C ALA A 34 -18.76 -1.54 14.90
N ALA A 35 -19.31 -0.32 14.80
CA ALA A 35 -19.90 0.40 15.91
C ALA A 35 -21.10 -0.36 16.51
N GLU A 36 -21.97 -0.91 15.67
CA GLU A 36 -23.10 -1.76 16.10
C GLU A 36 -22.61 -3.01 16.82
N THR A 37 -21.55 -3.65 16.30
CA THR A 37 -20.93 -4.84 16.89
C THR A 37 -20.32 -4.55 18.25
N ILE A 38 -19.56 -3.46 18.36
CA ILE A 38 -18.94 -3.04 19.63
C ILE A 38 -20.02 -2.72 20.66
N ASN A 39 -21.09 -2.03 20.27
CA ASN A 39 -22.19 -1.72 21.20
C ASN A 39 -22.86 -2.99 21.74
N GLU A 40 -23.06 -4.01 20.92
CA GLU A 40 -23.60 -5.30 21.37
C GLU A 40 -22.60 -6.06 22.25
N HIS A 41 -21.31 -6.01 21.90
CA HIS A 41 -20.26 -6.59 22.74
C HIS A 41 -20.26 -5.98 24.16
N LEU A 42 -20.30 -4.66 24.25
CA LEU A 42 -20.26 -3.94 25.53
C LEU A 42 -21.54 -4.12 26.38
N LYS A 43 -22.70 -4.21 25.73
CA LYS A 43 -23.98 -4.31 26.45
C LYS A 43 -24.41 -5.75 26.75
N GLU A 44 -24.14 -6.66 25.82
CA GLU A 44 -24.67 -8.02 25.82
C GLU A 44 -23.60 -9.08 25.95
N ASN A 45 -22.32 -8.65 26.08
CA ASN A 45 -21.14 -9.53 26.13
C ASN A 45 -21.04 -10.51 24.95
N LYS A 46 -21.52 -10.09 23.76
CA LYS A 46 -21.41 -10.87 22.52
C LYS A 46 -19.97 -10.89 22.02
N ASP A 47 -19.55 -11.97 21.41
CA ASP A 47 -18.23 -12.09 20.82
C ASP A 47 -18.07 -11.15 19.61
N LEU A 48 -16.87 -10.55 19.44
CA LEU A 48 -16.57 -9.65 18.33
C LEU A 48 -16.56 -10.36 16.96
N SER A 49 -16.51 -11.69 16.92
CA SER A 49 -16.60 -12.48 15.68
C SER A 49 -17.92 -12.26 14.91
N ILE A 50 -18.99 -11.82 15.61
CA ILE A 50 -20.26 -11.45 14.97
C ILE A 50 -20.11 -10.32 13.93
N TYR A 51 -19.01 -9.56 13.99
CA TYR A 51 -18.66 -8.55 13.00
C TYR A 51 -18.53 -9.15 11.60
N GLU A 52 -17.86 -10.30 11.47
CA GLU A 52 -17.72 -10.95 10.16
C GLU A 52 -19.05 -11.44 9.59
N GLU A 53 -19.94 -11.93 10.44
CA GLU A 53 -21.26 -12.37 10.01
C GLU A 53 -22.09 -11.17 9.52
N LYS A 54 -22.14 -10.08 10.30
CA LYS A 54 -22.83 -8.85 9.91
C LYS A 54 -22.25 -8.24 8.64
N PHE A 55 -20.92 -8.26 8.49
CA PHE A 55 -20.26 -7.80 7.29
C PHE A 55 -20.67 -8.62 6.07
N LYS A 56 -20.61 -9.96 6.15
CA LYS A 56 -21.00 -10.88 5.08
C LYS A 56 -22.47 -10.72 4.65
N ASN A 57 -23.35 -10.44 5.60
CA ASN A 57 -24.77 -10.23 5.36
C ASN A 57 -25.14 -8.82 4.86
N SER A 58 -24.15 -7.92 4.77
CA SER A 58 -24.37 -6.54 4.36
C SER A 58 -24.34 -6.36 2.83
N TRP A 59 -24.96 -5.28 2.35
CA TRP A 59 -24.83 -4.87 0.95
C TRP A 59 -23.36 -4.57 0.55
N LEU A 60 -22.55 -4.14 1.52
CA LEU A 60 -21.12 -3.87 1.33
C LEU A 60 -20.37 -5.11 0.84
N HIS A 61 -20.55 -6.24 1.53
CA HIS A 61 -19.93 -7.50 1.10
C HIS A 61 -20.39 -7.92 -0.29
N LYS A 62 -21.69 -7.79 -0.56
CA LYS A 62 -22.24 -8.11 -1.89
C LYS A 62 -21.59 -7.28 -2.99
N GLU A 63 -21.48 -5.97 -2.81
CA GLU A 63 -20.85 -5.07 -3.78
C GLU A 63 -19.39 -5.44 -4.05
N LEU A 64 -18.62 -5.69 -2.98
CA LEU A 64 -17.21 -6.08 -3.11
C LEU A 64 -17.06 -7.47 -3.75
N TYR A 65 -17.94 -8.39 -3.40
CA TYR A 65 -17.95 -9.74 -3.96
C TYR A 65 -18.22 -9.73 -5.48
N GLU A 66 -19.17 -8.93 -5.94
CA GLU A 66 -19.46 -8.77 -7.36
C GLU A 66 -18.28 -8.16 -8.13
N ALA A 67 -17.48 -7.31 -7.51
CA ALA A 67 -16.32 -6.64 -8.10
C ALA A 67 -15.00 -7.44 -8.00
N ARG A 68 -14.96 -8.57 -7.31
CA ARG A 68 -13.74 -9.27 -6.87
C ARG A 68 -12.81 -9.72 -7.99
N ASN A 69 -13.36 -10.05 -9.18
CA ASN A 69 -12.59 -10.58 -10.30
C ASN A 69 -12.05 -9.49 -11.24
N VAL A 70 -12.51 -8.24 -11.10
CA VAL A 70 -12.16 -7.17 -12.05
C VAL A 70 -10.66 -6.87 -12.01
N LYS A 71 -10.12 -6.48 -10.85
CA LYS A 71 -8.70 -6.14 -10.74
C LYS A 71 -7.78 -7.31 -11.09
N PRO A 72 -7.98 -8.53 -10.58
CA PRO A 72 -7.12 -9.67 -10.91
C PRO A 72 -7.07 -10.04 -12.38
N SER A 73 -8.14 -9.81 -13.15
CA SER A 73 -8.17 -10.11 -14.59
C SER A 73 -7.16 -9.29 -15.40
N PHE A 74 -6.84 -8.08 -14.94
CA PHE A 74 -5.85 -7.23 -15.61
C PHE A 74 -4.40 -7.74 -15.49
N SER A 75 -4.14 -8.77 -14.68
CA SER A 75 -2.85 -9.47 -14.70
C SER A 75 -2.56 -10.15 -16.05
N TRP A 76 -3.59 -10.40 -16.86
CA TRP A 76 -3.46 -10.93 -18.23
C TRP A 76 -3.21 -9.85 -19.29
N GLY A 77 -3.04 -8.59 -18.88
CA GLY A 77 -2.89 -7.44 -19.74
C GLY A 77 -4.22 -6.68 -19.97
N LEU A 78 -4.09 -5.51 -20.57
CA LEU A 78 -5.20 -4.56 -20.69
C LEU A 78 -6.37 -5.13 -21.51
N ILE A 79 -6.09 -5.67 -22.70
CA ILE A 79 -7.14 -6.11 -23.64
C ILE A 79 -7.93 -7.30 -23.08
N LEU A 80 -7.22 -8.34 -22.63
CA LEU A 80 -7.87 -9.53 -22.05
C LEU A 80 -8.60 -9.20 -20.76
N GLY A 81 -8.03 -8.31 -19.92
CA GLY A 81 -8.70 -7.82 -18.71
C GLY A 81 -10.01 -7.10 -19.01
N ILE A 82 -10.06 -6.23 -20.03
CA ILE A 82 -11.29 -5.54 -20.45
C ILE A 82 -12.33 -6.53 -20.95
N ILE A 83 -11.96 -7.44 -21.85
CA ILE A 83 -12.89 -8.45 -22.40
C ILE A 83 -13.47 -9.31 -21.27
N PHE A 84 -12.63 -9.85 -20.42
CA PHE A 84 -13.07 -10.68 -19.29
C PHE A 84 -13.97 -9.89 -18.33
N THR A 85 -13.59 -8.66 -17.99
CA THR A 85 -14.39 -7.79 -17.12
C THR A 85 -15.75 -7.50 -17.74
N GLY A 86 -15.81 -7.22 -19.05
CA GLY A 86 -17.08 -7.03 -19.76
C GLY A 86 -17.99 -8.26 -19.65
N ILE A 87 -17.45 -9.44 -19.89
CA ILE A 87 -18.19 -10.70 -19.76
C ILE A 87 -18.65 -10.92 -18.30
N ASP A 88 -17.74 -10.80 -17.34
CA ASP A 88 -18.05 -11.01 -15.91
C ASP A 88 -19.12 -10.02 -15.41
N GLN A 89 -18.98 -8.73 -15.70
CA GLN A 89 -19.86 -7.70 -15.15
C GLN A 89 -21.18 -7.55 -15.92
N ILE A 90 -21.20 -7.72 -17.24
CA ILE A 90 -22.40 -7.53 -18.06
C ILE A 90 -23.23 -8.82 -18.12
N LEU A 91 -22.62 -9.96 -18.45
CA LEU A 91 -23.34 -11.22 -18.60
C LEU A 91 -23.58 -11.90 -17.25
N PHE A 92 -22.56 -12.01 -16.41
CA PHE A 92 -22.63 -12.73 -15.15
C PHE A 92 -22.88 -11.84 -13.92
N ARG A 93 -22.86 -10.50 -14.08
CA ARG A 93 -23.04 -9.54 -12.99
C ARG A 93 -22.14 -9.80 -11.78
N GLY A 94 -20.87 -10.16 -12.04
CA GLY A 94 -19.90 -10.49 -10.99
C GLY A 94 -20.15 -11.81 -10.25
N LYS A 95 -21.05 -12.67 -10.75
CA LYS A 95 -21.47 -13.90 -10.08
C LYS A 95 -20.82 -15.18 -10.63
N LEU A 96 -19.67 -15.06 -11.29
CA LEU A 96 -18.91 -16.25 -11.69
C LEU A 96 -18.61 -17.15 -10.49
N PRO A 97 -18.63 -18.50 -10.65
CA PRO A 97 -18.48 -19.44 -9.53
C PRO A 97 -17.06 -19.52 -8.97
N PHE A 98 -16.13 -18.79 -9.52
CA PHE A 98 -14.73 -18.76 -9.10
C PHE A 98 -14.26 -17.34 -8.76
N THR A 99 -13.16 -17.26 -8.02
CA THR A 99 -12.49 -16.00 -7.70
C THR A 99 -11.05 -16.05 -8.23
N LEU A 100 -10.70 -15.07 -9.05
CA LEU A 100 -9.33 -14.89 -9.51
C LEU A 100 -8.48 -14.38 -8.32
N LYS A 101 -7.30 -14.97 -8.17
CA LYS A 101 -6.35 -14.61 -7.11
C LYS A 101 -5.08 -14.04 -7.73
N HIS A 102 -4.47 -13.07 -7.08
CA HIS A 102 -3.09 -12.69 -7.37
C HIS A 102 -2.16 -13.84 -6.98
N LYS A 103 -1.22 -14.15 -7.88
CA LYS A 103 -0.29 -15.28 -7.68
C LYS A 103 1.00 -14.86 -6.99
N HIS A 104 1.30 -13.58 -7.02
CA HIS A 104 2.54 -13.00 -6.52
C HIS A 104 2.24 -11.83 -5.60
N ALA A 105 3.05 -11.65 -4.59
CA ALA A 105 3.05 -10.43 -3.77
C ALA A 105 3.62 -9.25 -4.58
N ASP A 106 3.24 -8.03 -4.24
CA ASP A 106 3.64 -6.84 -5.02
C ASP A 106 5.17 -6.67 -5.08
N HIS A 107 5.88 -6.99 -4.00
CA HIS A 107 7.35 -6.90 -3.95
C HIS A 107 8.05 -7.95 -4.84
N GLU A 108 7.42 -9.08 -5.16
CA GLU A 108 7.98 -10.12 -6.03
C GLU A 108 7.97 -9.71 -7.51
N THR A 109 7.27 -8.63 -7.86
CA THR A 109 7.20 -8.13 -9.23
C THR A 109 8.38 -7.25 -9.62
N LEU A 110 9.22 -6.86 -8.68
CA LEU A 110 10.40 -6.06 -8.92
C LEU A 110 11.45 -6.88 -9.70
N LYS A 111 11.86 -6.36 -10.84
CA LYS A 111 12.86 -6.99 -11.70
C LYS A 111 14.27 -6.53 -11.32
N PRO A 112 15.30 -7.39 -11.54
CA PRO A 112 16.68 -6.98 -11.36
C PRO A 112 17.05 -5.73 -12.19
N ALA A 113 17.84 -4.84 -11.62
CA ALA A 113 18.18 -3.56 -12.25
C ALA A 113 18.87 -3.72 -13.61
N ASN A 114 19.70 -4.76 -13.77
CA ASN A 114 20.39 -5.06 -15.02
C ASN A 114 19.47 -5.52 -16.18
N GLN A 115 18.20 -5.87 -15.85
CA GLN A 115 17.19 -6.26 -16.85
C GLN A 115 16.26 -5.09 -17.23
N MET A 116 16.44 -3.93 -16.60
CA MET A 116 15.55 -2.79 -16.79
C MET A 116 16.28 -1.64 -17.47
N PRO A 117 15.63 -0.94 -18.41
CA PRO A 117 16.21 0.27 -18.98
C PRO A 117 16.31 1.37 -17.92
N LYS A 118 17.37 2.15 -17.98
CA LYS A 118 17.51 3.34 -17.14
C LYS A 118 16.40 4.33 -17.54
N ILE A 119 15.62 4.78 -16.54
CA ILE A 119 14.57 5.77 -16.78
C ILE A 119 15.20 7.15 -16.81
N ASP A 120 14.96 7.89 -17.90
CA ASP A 120 15.28 9.31 -17.97
C ASP A 120 14.10 10.12 -17.44
N TYR A 121 14.22 10.61 -16.21
CA TYR A 121 13.16 11.41 -15.58
C TYR A 121 13.18 12.84 -16.12
N PRO A 122 11.98 13.41 -16.44
CA PRO A 122 11.92 14.79 -16.87
C PRO A 122 12.47 15.72 -15.78
N LYS A 123 13.21 16.74 -16.21
CA LYS A 123 13.73 17.76 -15.31
C LYS A 123 12.58 18.63 -14.79
N TYR A 124 12.66 19.07 -13.54
CA TYR A 124 11.73 20.01 -12.94
C TYR A 124 11.92 21.42 -13.58
N ASP A 125 10.84 22.17 -13.65
CA ASP A 125 10.80 23.50 -14.28
C ASP A 125 10.99 24.67 -13.31
N ASN A 126 11.00 24.41 -12.01
CA ASN A 126 11.04 25.39 -10.90
C ASN A 126 9.85 26.38 -10.87
N VAL A 127 8.75 26.04 -11.57
CA VAL A 127 7.51 26.84 -11.58
C VAL A 127 6.36 26.02 -11.00
N ILE A 128 6.13 24.83 -11.54
CA ILE A 128 5.10 23.89 -11.07
C ILE A 128 5.76 22.69 -10.39
N THR A 129 6.94 22.30 -10.86
CA THR A 129 7.69 21.16 -10.34
C THR A 129 9.05 21.61 -9.79
N PHE A 130 9.46 21.00 -8.68
CA PHE A 130 10.66 21.38 -7.94
C PHE A 130 11.53 20.13 -7.68
N ASP A 131 12.79 20.34 -7.35
CA ASP A 131 13.67 19.30 -6.85
C ASP A 131 13.15 18.73 -5.51
N LYS A 132 13.67 17.54 -5.11
CA LYS A 132 13.21 16.85 -3.90
C LYS A 132 13.37 17.71 -2.64
N THR A 133 14.49 18.39 -2.50
CA THR A 133 14.78 19.19 -1.30
C THR A 133 13.85 20.39 -1.17
N SER A 134 13.65 21.13 -2.27
CA SER A 134 12.69 22.24 -2.31
C SER A 134 11.26 21.77 -2.06
N SER A 135 10.87 20.62 -2.62
CA SER A 135 9.55 20.03 -2.39
C SER A 135 9.33 19.65 -0.93
N VAL A 136 10.34 19.09 -0.26
CA VAL A 136 10.28 18.77 1.18
C VAL A 136 10.14 20.03 2.01
N TYR A 137 10.94 21.06 1.70
CA TYR A 137 10.85 22.35 2.40
C TYR A 137 9.45 22.97 2.32
N LEU A 138 8.83 22.93 1.14
CA LEU A 138 7.47 23.46 0.91
C LEU A 138 6.38 22.71 1.68
N THR A 139 6.62 21.48 2.13
CA THR A 139 5.64 20.76 2.95
C THR A 139 5.47 21.34 4.35
N GLY A 140 6.43 22.12 4.83
CA GLY A 140 6.46 22.64 6.19
C GLY A 140 6.59 21.56 7.27
N THR A 141 6.94 20.32 6.89
CA THR A 141 7.14 19.23 7.85
C THR A 141 8.34 19.52 8.73
N ASN A 142 8.15 19.45 10.04
CA ASN A 142 9.20 19.62 11.03
C ASN A 142 9.18 18.49 12.05
N HIS A 143 10.36 17.96 12.34
CA HIS A 143 10.55 16.94 13.35
C HIS A 143 11.35 17.54 14.51
N ALA A 144 11.02 17.14 15.74
CA ALA A 144 11.82 17.57 16.89
C ALA A 144 13.23 16.94 16.79
N GLU A 145 14.27 17.73 17.04
CA GLU A 145 15.66 17.28 16.89
C GLU A 145 16.00 16.11 17.83
N ASN A 146 15.38 16.09 19.00
CA ASN A 146 15.62 15.08 20.04
C ASN A 146 14.65 13.90 19.99
N GLN A 147 13.74 13.82 19.00
CA GLN A 147 12.85 12.67 18.88
C GLN A 147 13.60 11.43 18.37
N PRO A 148 13.26 10.23 18.84
CA PRO A 148 13.83 9.00 18.30
C PRO A 148 13.52 8.85 16.81
N VAL A 149 14.50 8.39 16.03
CA VAL A 149 14.32 8.08 14.63
C VAL A 149 13.26 6.99 14.48
N HIS A 150 12.17 7.27 13.75
CA HIS A 150 11.07 6.34 13.54
C HIS A 150 11.32 5.34 12.41
N LEU A 151 12.34 5.59 11.59
CA LEU A 151 12.75 4.72 10.49
C LEU A 151 13.95 3.89 10.94
N LYS A 152 13.73 2.59 11.12
CA LYS A 152 14.78 1.67 11.57
C LYS A 152 14.90 0.53 10.56
N LEU A 153 16.13 0.11 10.30
CA LEU A 153 16.40 -1.08 9.50
C LEU A 153 16.43 -2.29 10.44
N LYS A 154 15.72 -3.34 10.08
CA LYS A 154 15.78 -4.63 10.75
C LYS A 154 17.14 -5.30 10.51
N ASP A 155 17.63 -5.17 9.28
CA ASP A 155 18.94 -5.62 8.85
C ASP A 155 19.66 -4.45 8.16
N PRO A 156 20.66 -3.83 8.81
CA PRO A 156 21.36 -2.68 8.26
C PRO A 156 22.22 -3.01 7.03
N ASP A 157 22.59 -4.27 6.84
CA ASP A 157 23.43 -4.70 5.74
C ASP A 157 22.63 -5.00 4.45
N LEU A 158 21.34 -5.29 4.59
CA LEU A 158 20.46 -5.64 3.48
C LEU A 158 20.44 -4.60 2.35
N PRO A 159 20.37 -3.29 2.62
CA PRO A 159 20.34 -2.26 1.55
C PRO A 159 21.58 -2.27 0.67
N ILE A 160 22.75 -2.54 1.21
CA ILE A 160 24.01 -2.53 0.47
C ILE A 160 24.30 -3.89 -0.16
N ASN A 161 24.23 -4.97 0.65
CA ASN A 161 24.69 -6.29 0.23
C ASN A 161 23.70 -7.04 -0.67
N TYR A 162 22.44 -6.59 -0.73
CA TYR A 162 21.43 -7.27 -1.53
C TYR A 162 20.63 -6.33 -2.44
N THR A 163 19.95 -5.31 -1.86
CA THR A 163 19.01 -4.52 -2.65
C THR A 163 19.72 -3.55 -3.60
N LEU A 164 20.89 -3.03 -3.22
CA LEU A 164 21.71 -2.20 -4.11
C LEU A 164 22.25 -3.02 -5.29
N GLU A 165 22.83 -4.19 -5.03
CA GLU A 165 23.40 -5.01 -6.09
C GLU A 165 22.35 -5.54 -7.06
N LYS A 166 21.21 -5.99 -6.54
CA LYS A 166 20.19 -6.65 -7.35
C LYS A 166 19.19 -5.69 -7.98
N PHE A 167 18.80 -4.64 -7.27
CA PHE A 167 17.69 -3.75 -7.64
C PHE A 167 18.09 -2.27 -7.71
N ASP A 168 19.38 -1.96 -7.53
CA ASP A 168 19.92 -0.59 -7.51
C ASP A 168 19.24 0.28 -6.44
N GLU A 169 19.00 -0.29 -5.26
CA GLU A 169 18.33 0.25 -4.07
C GLU A 169 17.11 1.11 -4.38
N PRO A 170 15.93 0.49 -4.54
CA PRO A 170 14.71 1.17 -4.97
C PRO A 170 14.25 2.30 -4.05
N ALA A 171 14.64 2.27 -2.77
CA ALA A 171 14.24 3.29 -1.80
C ALA A 171 14.67 4.68 -2.21
N GLN A 172 15.80 4.82 -2.91
CA GLN A 172 16.28 6.09 -3.45
C GLN A 172 15.30 6.72 -4.45
N ARG A 173 14.49 5.88 -5.14
CA ARG A 173 13.57 6.31 -6.20
C ARG A 173 12.15 6.47 -5.70
N TYR A 174 11.63 5.50 -4.95
CA TYR A 174 10.25 5.58 -4.51
C TYR A 174 10.03 6.59 -3.37
N CYS A 175 11.09 6.96 -2.64
CA CYS A 175 10.96 8.00 -1.63
C CYS A 175 10.90 9.40 -2.29
N PRO A 176 9.77 10.12 -2.19
CA PRO A 176 9.64 11.45 -2.79
C PRO A 176 10.40 12.53 -2.04
N ALA A 177 10.88 12.22 -0.82
CA ALA A 177 11.45 13.19 0.10
C ALA A 177 12.98 13.07 0.28
N GLY A 178 13.65 12.16 -0.45
CA GLY A 178 15.09 11.96 -0.31
C GLY A 178 15.51 11.48 1.08
N VAL A 179 14.67 10.65 1.70
CA VAL A 179 14.98 10.07 3.02
C VAL A 179 16.06 9.00 2.91
N TYR A 180 16.01 8.19 1.86
CA TYR A 180 16.93 7.09 1.65
C TYR A 180 17.91 7.41 0.55
N GLU A 181 19.21 7.28 0.86
CA GLU A 181 20.30 7.56 -0.07
C GLU A 181 21.41 6.52 0.07
N VAL A 182 22.03 6.16 -1.03
CA VAL A 182 23.30 5.45 -1.03
C VAL A 182 24.39 6.46 -1.33
N GLN A 183 25.25 6.69 -0.35
CA GLN A 183 26.40 7.58 -0.45
C GLN A 183 27.67 6.75 -0.59
N LYS A 184 28.63 7.24 -1.38
CA LYS A 184 29.93 6.60 -1.56
C LYS A 184 30.99 7.38 -0.78
N GLU A 185 31.50 6.76 0.28
CA GLU A 185 32.59 7.31 1.09
C GLU A 185 33.83 6.41 0.95
N ASN A 186 34.94 6.96 0.47
CA ASN A 186 36.20 6.20 0.29
C ASN A 186 36.02 4.87 -0.46
N ASP A 187 35.27 4.90 -1.56
CA ASP A 187 34.90 3.74 -2.39
C ASP A 187 34.01 2.69 -1.70
N VAL A 188 33.50 2.95 -0.51
CA VAL A 188 32.54 2.09 0.21
C VAL A 188 31.15 2.70 0.10
N ASN A 189 30.18 1.90 -0.32
CA ASN A 189 28.77 2.31 -0.32
C ASN A 189 28.19 2.27 1.10
N LYS A 190 27.50 3.34 1.48
CA LYS A 190 26.83 3.48 2.78
C LYS A 190 25.38 3.86 2.57
N PHE A 191 24.46 3.13 3.20
CA PHE A 191 23.04 3.49 3.19
C PHE A 191 22.76 4.52 4.29
N VAL A 192 22.20 5.64 3.91
CA VAL A 192 21.90 6.77 4.81
C VAL A 192 20.39 6.98 4.87
N ILE A 193 19.89 7.20 6.09
CA ILE A 193 18.48 7.51 6.35
C ILE A 193 18.38 8.94 6.88
N ASN A 194 18.00 9.87 6.03
CA ASN A 194 17.74 11.28 6.36
C ASN A 194 16.33 11.43 6.96
N SER A 195 16.13 10.93 8.17
CA SER A 195 14.80 10.84 8.80
C SER A 195 14.09 12.18 8.96
N GLN A 196 14.83 13.28 9.06
CA GLN A 196 14.30 14.64 9.13
C GLN A 196 13.55 15.05 7.86
N ASN A 197 13.88 14.46 6.70
CA ASN A 197 13.19 14.73 5.45
C ASN A 197 11.85 13.98 5.32
N CYS A 198 11.53 13.07 6.23
CA CYS A 198 10.35 12.22 6.12
C CYS A 198 9.06 13.03 6.25
N ILE A 199 8.26 13.05 5.19
CA ILE A 199 6.94 13.71 5.14
C ILE A 199 5.77 12.77 5.49
N HIS A 200 6.05 11.60 6.02
CA HIS A 200 5.08 10.58 6.40
C HIS A 200 4.09 10.16 5.28
N CYS A 201 4.52 10.17 4.03
CA CYS A 201 3.68 9.81 2.87
C CYS A 201 3.34 8.32 2.80
N LYS A 202 3.96 7.47 3.61
CA LYS A 202 3.74 6.02 3.70
C LYS A 202 4.12 5.22 2.44
N THR A 203 4.72 5.83 1.44
CA THR A 203 5.11 5.14 0.19
C THR A 203 6.00 3.93 0.45
N CYS A 204 6.93 4.02 1.41
CA CYS A 204 7.79 2.90 1.79
C CYS A 204 7.02 1.68 2.31
N LEU A 205 5.83 1.85 2.90
CA LEU A 205 4.98 0.75 3.37
C LEU A 205 4.34 -0.04 2.22
N LEU A 206 4.26 0.55 1.03
CA LEU A 206 3.70 -0.10 -0.16
C LEU A 206 4.74 -0.95 -0.89
N TYR A 207 6.02 -0.57 -0.83
CA TYR A 207 7.09 -1.18 -1.60
C TYR A 207 7.99 -2.11 -0.80
N THR A 208 7.97 -2.00 0.52
CA THR A 208 8.79 -2.83 1.40
C THR A 208 7.92 -3.68 2.29
N SER A 209 8.08 -4.98 2.21
CA SER A 209 7.50 -5.92 3.17
C SER A 209 8.61 -6.84 3.67
N PRO A 210 8.83 -6.93 4.98
CA PRO A 210 8.16 -6.17 6.02
C PRO A 210 8.54 -4.68 6.03
N SER A 211 7.58 -3.84 6.39
CA SER A 211 7.82 -2.41 6.58
C SER A 211 8.88 -2.15 7.64
N PRO A 212 9.72 -1.11 7.51
CA PRO A 212 10.61 -0.66 8.58
C PRO A 212 9.89 -0.34 9.90
N ARG A 213 8.55 -0.26 9.88
CA ARG A 213 7.74 -0.03 11.08
C ARG A 213 7.31 -1.30 11.80
N ASP A 214 7.41 -2.44 11.16
CA ASP A 214 6.97 -3.73 11.72
C ASP A 214 8.09 -4.39 12.55
N SER A 215 9.13 -3.64 12.87
CA SER A 215 10.26 -4.04 13.68
C SER A 215 10.29 -3.32 15.04
#